data_8dc84c2320be12e2103b1254d895f95f
#
_entry.id   8dc84c2320be12e2103b1254d895f95f
#
_cell.length_a   1.000
_cell.length_b   1.000
_cell.length_c   1.000
_cell.angle_alpha   90.00
_cell.angle_beta   90.00
_cell.angle_gamma   90.00
#
_symmetry.space_group_name_H-M   'P 1'
#
loop_
_entity.id
_entity.type
_entity.pdbx_description
1 polymer ?
#
loop_
_entity_poly.entity_id
_entity_poly.type
_entity_poly.pdbx_seq_one_letter_code
_entity_poly.pdbx_strand_id
1 'polypeptide(L)'
;SAASDVYKRQALSKVYTFGPTFRAENSNTTRHLAEFWMIEPEIAFADLAEDARLAEQFLKYLFRAVLDERGDDLAFLAERVDKNAVTKLEGFINAPFEQIDYTEAVKLLQNSGKKFDFPVEWGLDLQTEHERWLTEEHIGRPVVVTNYPEHIKAFYMRLNDDGKTVAAMDVLAPGIGEIIGGSQREERLDVLDTRMVQFGLDPQHYG
;
A
#
# COMPACT_ATOMS: atom_id res chain seq x y z
N SER A 1 16.53 8.02 4.46
CA SER A 1 15.41 8.86 4.01
C SER A 1 15.11 8.57 2.55
N ALA A 2 13.89 8.79 2.07
CA ALA A 2 13.51 8.57 0.68
C ALA A 2 14.48 9.20 -0.34
N ALA A 3 15.02 10.38 -0.06
CA ALA A 3 16.02 11.02 -0.90
C ALA A 3 17.34 10.22 -0.99
N SER A 4 17.83 9.67 0.13
CA SER A 4 19.05 8.83 0.12
C SER A 4 18.85 7.54 -0.66
N ASP A 5 17.64 7.00 -0.67
CA ASP A 5 17.32 5.74 -1.33
C ASP A 5 17.22 5.95 -2.85
N VAL A 6 16.73 7.10 -3.29
CA VAL A 6 16.76 7.51 -4.70
C VAL A 6 18.21 7.59 -5.22
N TYR A 7 19.13 8.18 -4.47
CA TYR A 7 20.55 8.22 -4.85
C TYR A 7 21.19 6.83 -4.93
N LYS A 8 20.94 5.98 -3.95
CA LYS A 8 21.46 4.60 -3.96
C LYS A 8 20.90 3.79 -5.14
N ARG A 9 19.63 3.98 -5.47
CA ARG A 9 18.98 3.34 -6.60
C ARG A 9 19.63 3.70 -7.94
N GLN A 10 20.09 4.94 -8.13
CA GLN A 10 20.78 5.36 -9.35
C GLN A 10 22.05 4.52 -9.63
N ALA A 11 22.75 4.09 -8.58
CA ALA A 11 23.95 3.27 -8.69
C ALA A 11 23.68 1.77 -8.67
N LEU A 12 22.71 1.31 -7.87
CA LEU A 12 22.50 -0.10 -7.58
C LEU A 12 21.24 -0.69 -8.23
N SER A 13 20.42 0.13 -8.87
CA SER A 13 19.15 -0.22 -9.56
C SER A 13 18.05 -0.75 -8.65
N LYS A 14 18.36 -1.61 -7.68
CA LYS A 14 17.43 -2.16 -6.70
C LYS A 14 18.04 -2.06 -5.33
N VAL A 15 17.34 -1.40 -4.43
CA VAL A 15 17.77 -1.23 -3.04
C VAL A 15 16.58 -1.42 -2.11
N TYR A 16 16.85 -1.67 -0.84
CA TYR A 16 15.83 -1.58 0.20
C TYR A 16 16.45 -1.03 1.49
N THR A 17 15.61 -0.42 2.31
CA THR A 17 15.94 -0.14 3.70
C THR A 17 15.10 -1.02 4.61
N PHE A 18 15.65 -1.39 5.76
CA PHE A 18 14.94 -2.05 6.84
C PHE A 18 15.38 -1.45 8.16
N GLY A 19 14.48 -0.76 8.82
CA GLY A 19 14.86 -0.03 10.03
C GLY A 19 13.69 0.57 10.78
N PRO A 20 13.95 1.13 11.97
CA PRO A 20 12.95 1.77 12.80
C PRO A 20 12.45 3.07 12.15
N THR A 21 11.15 3.25 12.22
CA THR A 21 10.45 4.45 11.75
C THR A 21 9.71 5.07 12.91
N PHE A 22 9.79 6.39 13.01
CA PHE A 22 9.13 7.18 14.07
C PHE A 22 8.13 8.14 13.44
N ARG A 23 6.90 8.14 13.94
CA ARG A 23 5.83 9.06 13.50
C ARG A 23 5.18 9.71 14.71
N ALA A 24 5.14 11.05 14.71
CA ALA A 24 4.47 11.85 15.72
C ALA A 24 3.00 12.13 15.32
N GLU A 25 2.25 11.08 15.02
CA GLU A 25 0.85 11.18 14.67
C GLU A 25 -0.01 11.07 15.93
N ASN A 26 -1.02 11.93 16.05
CA ASN A 26 -2.02 11.82 17.10
C ASN A 26 -3.11 10.81 16.65
N SER A 27 -2.73 9.55 16.50
CA SER A 27 -3.62 8.49 16.07
C SER A 27 -3.58 7.34 17.08
N ASN A 28 -4.75 6.87 17.48
CA ASN A 28 -4.91 5.82 18.46
C ASN A 28 -5.75 4.69 17.87
N THR A 29 -5.16 3.97 16.92
CA THR A 29 -5.79 2.81 16.29
C THR A 29 -4.93 1.57 16.46
N THR A 30 -5.47 0.40 16.21
CA THR A 30 -4.76 -0.88 16.30
C THR A 30 -3.62 -1.03 15.29
N ARG A 31 -3.55 -0.14 14.29
CA ARG A 31 -2.54 -0.18 13.21
C ARG A 31 -1.51 0.95 13.28
N HIS A 32 -1.66 1.93 14.19
CA HIS A 32 -0.78 3.08 14.29
C HIS A 32 0.04 3.03 15.56
N LEU A 33 1.34 2.90 15.41
CA LEU A 33 2.33 2.98 16.47
C LEU A 33 3.24 4.18 16.21
N ALA A 34 3.72 4.80 17.30
CA ALA A 34 4.68 5.91 17.20
C ALA A 34 6.07 5.43 16.76
N GLU A 35 6.39 4.16 16.99
CA GLU A 35 7.63 3.50 16.57
C GLU A 35 7.28 2.13 15.97
N PHE A 36 7.81 1.85 14.79
CA PHE A 36 7.64 0.57 14.10
C PHE A 36 8.77 0.35 13.10
N TRP A 37 8.90 -0.85 12.57
CA TRP A 37 9.88 -1.18 11.55
C TRP A 37 9.24 -1.22 10.18
N MET A 38 9.93 -0.66 9.18
CA MET A 38 9.52 -0.69 7.79
C MET A 38 10.57 -1.36 6.92
N ILE A 39 10.11 -2.09 5.92
CA ILE A 39 10.91 -2.53 4.78
C ILE A 39 10.46 -1.69 3.59
N GLU A 40 11.40 -0.94 3.01
CA GLU A 40 11.11 0.05 1.97
C GLU A 40 11.96 -0.24 0.72
N PRO A 41 11.50 -1.10 -0.20
CA PRO A 41 12.20 -1.35 -1.45
C PRO A 41 12.00 -0.19 -2.44
N GLU A 42 13.07 0.12 -3.18
CA GLU A 42 13.06 1.07 -4.29
C GLU A 42 13.70 0.41 -5.52
N ILE A 43 13.00 0.47 -6.66
CA ILE A 43 13.43 -0.18 -7.90
C ILE A 43 13.51 0.85 -9.02
N ALA A 44 14.65 0.89 -9.72
CA ALA A 44 14.80 1.70 -10.93
C ALA A 44 14.06 1.05 -12.11
N PHE A 45 13.48 1.89 -12.97
CA PHE A 45 12.86 1.52 -14.24
C PHE A 45 11.61 0.61 -14.10
N ALA A 46 11.02 0.52 -12.92
CA ALA A 46 9.78 -0.20 -12.69
C ALA A 46 8.57 0.72 -12.84
N ASP A 47 7.51 0.20 -13.43
CA ASP A 47 6.19 0.83 -13.44
C ASP A 47 5.32 0.35 -12.27
N LEU A 48 4.11 0.90 -12.14
CA LEU A 48 3.17 0.52 -11.08
C LEU A 48 2.79 -0.97 -11.13
N ALA A 49 2.68 -1.55 -12.31
CA ALA A 49 2.31 -2.97 -12.45
C ALA A 49 3.45 -3.90 -11.97
N GLU A 50 4.70 -3.51 -12.20
CA GLU A 50 5.86 -4.24 -11.69
C GLU A 50 5.98 -4.09 -10.18
N ASP A 51 5.69 -2.91 -9.63
CA ASP A 51 5.67 -2.66 -8.19
C ASP A 51 4.59 -3.51 -7.50
N ALA A 52 3.38 -3.54 -8.03
CA ALA A 52 2.29 -4.39 -7.52
C ALA A 52 2.65 -5.89 -7.54
N ARG A 53 3.31 -6.36 -8.61
CA ARG A 53 3.78 -7.75 -8.72
C ARG A 53 4.87 -8.06 -7.69
N LEU A 54 5.80 -7.12 -7.47
CA LEU A 54 6.82 -7.27 -6.42
C LEU A 54 6.18 -7.35 -5.05
N ALA A 55 5.22 -6.47 -4.73
CA ALA A 55 4.50 -6.47 -3.46
C ALA A 55 3.82 -7.82 -3.19
N GLU A 56 3.12 -8.39 -4.19
CA GLU A 56 2.52 -9.71 -4.08
C GLU A 56 3.56 -10.80 -3.82
N GLN A 57 4.64 -10.84 -4.61
CA GLN A 57 5.70 -11.84 -4.48
C GLN A 57 6.40 -11.73 -3.12
N PHE A 58 6.65 -10.52 -2.66
CA PHE A 58 7.30 -10.23 -1.39
C PHE A 58 6.47 -10.73 -0.20
N LEU A 59 5.19 -10.39 -0.15
CA LEU A 59 4.31 -10.85 0.92
C LEU A 59 4.15 -12.37 0.93
N LYS A 60 3.98 -12.98 -0.25
CA LYS A 60 3.91 -14.45 -0.37
C LYS A 60 5.19 -15.15 0.07
N TYR A 61 6.35 -14.55 -0.24
CA TYR A 61 7.64 -15.05 0.22
C TYR A 61 7.75 -15.01 1.75
N LEU A 62 7.44 -13.85 2.35
CA LEU A 62 7.51 -13.69 3.81
C LEU A 62 6.57 -14.65 4.54
N PHE A 63 5.33 -14.78 4.10
CA PHE A 63 4.37 -15.67 4.75
C PHE A 63 4.75 -17.14 4.60
N ARG A 64 5.33 -17.52 3.46
CA ARG A 64 5.87 -18.88 3.27
C ARG A 64 7.04 -19.12 4.22
N ALA A 65 7.98 -18.19 4.33
CA ALA A 65 9.10 -18.29 5.25
C ALA A 65 8.62 -18.41 6.71
N VAL A 66 7.59 -17.68 7.11
CA VAL A 66 6.99 -17.80 8.45
C VAL A 66 6.38 -19.20 8.67
N LEU A 67 5.66 -19.74 7.68
CA LEU A 67 5.09 -21.10 7.78
C LEU A 67 6.19 -22.16 7.89
N ASP A 68 7.27 -22.02 7.13
CA ASP A 68 8.33 -23.00 7.06
C ASP A 68 9.29 -22.95 8.26
N GLU A 69 9.54 -21.73 8.81
CA GLU A 69 10.62 -21.51 9.79
C GLU A 69 10.12 -21.23 11.22
N ARG A 70 8.81 -20.93 11.40
CA ARG A 70 8.23 -20.49 12.67
C ARG A 70 7.04 -21.34 13.13
N GLY A 71 7.10 -22.64 12.89
CA GLY A 71 6.03 -23.58 13.20
C GLY A 71 5.59 -23.56 14.69
N ASP A 72 6.53 -23.49 15.61
CA ASP A 72 6.25 -23.45 17.06
C ASP A 72 5.55 -22.14 17.46
N ASP A 73 6.01 -21.00 16.93
CA ASP A 73 5.38 -19.70 17.17
C ASP A 73 3.94 -19.68 16.60
N LEU A 74 3.76 -20.22 15.39
CA LEU A 74 2.45 -20.33 14.76
C LEU A 74 1.50 -21.25 15.52
N ALA A 75 2.00 -22.38 16.06
CA ALA A 75 1.21 -23.26 16.89
C ALA A 75 0.73 -22.55 18.17
N PHE A 76 1.62 -21.80 18.83
CA PHE A 76 1.26 -20.99 19.99
C PHE A 76 0.22 -19.93 19.64
N LEU A 77 0.41 -19.17 18.53
CA LEU A 77 -0.55 -18.16 18.09
C LEU A 77 -1.90 -18.77 17.72
N ALA A 78 -1.90 -19.92 17.06
CA ALA A 78 -3.13 -20.63 16.70
C ALA A 78 -3.89 -21.11 17.95
N GLU A 79 -3.19 -21.53 19.00
CA GLU A 79 -3.83 -21.96 20.26
C GLU A 79 -4.36 -20.78 21.08
N ARG A 80 -3.62 -19.67 21.15
CA ARG A 80 -3.85 -18.59 22.12
C ARG A 80 -4.51 -17.34 21.57
N VAL A 81 -4.38 -17.10 20.25
CA VAL A 81 -4.81 -15.82 19.65
C VAL A 81 -5.85 -16.04 18.54
N ASP A 82 -5.51 -16.79 17.49
CA ASP A 82 -6.39 -17.03 16.35
C ASP A 82 -6.18 -18.44 15.80
N LYS A 83 -7.11 -19.33 16.09
CA LYS A 83 -7.09 -20.73 15.61
C LYS A 83 -7.00 -20.89 14.10
N ASN A 84 -7.32 -19.82 13.33
CA ASN A 84 -7.26 -19.82 11.87
C ASN A 84 -5.99 -19.16 11.31
N ALA A 85 -5.02 -18.78 12.15
CA ALA A 85 -3.83 -18.04 11.73
C ALA A 85 -3.10 -18.73 10.57
N VAL A 86 -2.82 -20.03 10.68
CA VAL A 86 -2.15 -20.82 9.65
C VAL A 86 -2.97 -20.86 8.35
N THR A 87 -4.25 -21.21 8.44
CA THR A 87 -5.15 -21.29 7.28
C THR A 87 -5.28 -19.94 6.56
N LYS A 88 -5.28 -18.82 7.30
CA LYS A 88 -5.27 -17.48 6.70
C LYS A 88 -4.00 -17.22 5.92
N LEU A 89 -2.82 -17.56 6.46
CA LEU A 89 -1.54 -17.41 5.76
C LEU A 89 -1.47 -18.28 4.50
N GLU A 90 -1.90 -19.55 4.58
CA GLU A 90 -1.97 -20.44 3.43
C GLU A 90 -2.93 -19.91 2.36
N GLY A 91 -4.08 -19.41 2.75
CA GLY A 91 -5.05 -18.78 1.85
C GLY A 91 -4.45 -17.56 1.15
N PHE A 92 -3.71 -16.74 1.87
CA PHE A 92 -3.04 -15.57 1.33
C PHE A 92 -1.96 -15.93 0.29
N ILE A 93 -1.15 -16.96 0.58
CA ILE A 93 -0.08 -17.42 -0.32
C ILE A 93 -0.65 -18.00 -1.63
N ASN A 94 -1.74 -18.76 -1.52
CA ASN A 94 -2.29 -19.51 -2.64
C ASN A 94 -3.22 -18.69 -3.56
N ALA A 95 -3.83 -17.62 -3.04
CA ALA A 95 -4.69 -16.75 -3.83
C ALA A 95 -3.87 -15.75 -4.67
N PRO A 96 -4.22 -15.50 -5.95
CA PRO A 96 -3.73 -14.35 -6.67
C PRO A 96 -4.33 -13.09 -6.05
N PHE A 97 -3.56 -11.99 -6.02
CA PHE A 97 -4.10 -10.71 -5.60
C PHE A 97 -5.03 -10.16 -6.68
N GLU A 98 -6.18 -9.64 -6.28
CA GLU A 98 -7.06 -8.92 -7.19
C GLU A 98 -6.53 -7.51 -7.39
N GLN A 99 -6.53 -7.02 -8.63
CA GLN A 99 -6.19 -5.63 -8.92
C GLN A 99 -7.46 -4.90 -9.36
N ILE A 100 -7.77 -3.81 -8.69
CA ILE A 100 -8.89 -2.93 -9.03
C ILE A 100 -8.44 -1.48 -9.03
N ASP A 101 -9.08 -0.69 -9.90
CA ASP A 101 -8.89 0.75 -9.90
C ASP A 101 -9.65 1.38 -8.72
N TYR A 102 -9.10 2.47 -8.13
CA TYR A 102 -9.77 3.20 -7.05
C TYR A 102 -11.19 3.64 -7.42
N THR A 103 -11.37 4.10 -8.66
CA THR A 103 -12.70 4.50 -9.15
C THR A 103 -13.68 3.33 -9.14
N GLU A 104 -13.23 2.14 -9.48
CA GLU A 104 -14.03 0.92 -9.42
C GLU A 104 -14.30 0.52 -7.96
N ALA A 105 -13.29 0.57 -7.09
CA ALA A 105 -13.45 0.30 -5.66
C ALA A 105 -14.54 1.19 -5.03
N VAL A 106 -14.54 2.50 -5.33
CA VAL A 106 -15.58 3.44 -4.86
C VAL A 106 -16.95 3.03 -5.37
N LYS A 107 -17.10 2.68 -6.66
CA LYS A 107 -18.37 2.22 -7.22
C LYS A 107 -18.89 0.95 -6.57
N LEU A 108 -18.01 -0.02 -6.31
CA LEU A 108 -18.36 -1.26 -5.63
C LEU A 108 -18.87 -0.98 -4.22
N LEU A 109 -18.18 -0.13 -3.47
CA LEU A 109 -18.60 0.29 -2.13
C LEU A 109 -19.95 1.01 -2.13
N GLN A 110 -20.17 1.97 -3.04
CA GLN A 110 -21.45 2.69 -3.18
C GLN A 110 -22.61 1.76 -3.51
N ASN A 111 -22.36 0.73 -4.31
CA ASN A 111 -23.38 -0.24 -4.73
C ASN A 111 -23.51 -1.45 -3.78
N SER A 112 -22.74 -1.48 -2.69
CA SER A 112 -22.73 -2.62 -1.74
C SER A 112 -24.04 -2.84 -0.98
N GLY A 113 -24.88 -1.80 -0.90
CA GLY A 113 -26.04 -1.79 -0.04
C GLY A 113 -25.72 -1.73 1.47
N LYS A 114 -24.44 -1.72 1.83
CA LYS A 114 -23.97 -1.63 3.21
C LYS A 114 -23.94 -0.17 3.66
N LYS A 115 -24.36 0.08 4.89
CA LYS A 115 -24.20 1.39 5.52
C LYS A 115 -22.80 1.42 6.18
N PHE A 116 -21.96 2.30 5.71
CA PHE A 116 -20.65 2.61 6.30
C PHE A 116 -20.77 3.79 7.28
N ASP A 117 -19.86 3.85 8.24
CA ASP A 117 -19.78 4.96 9.19
C ASP A 117 -19.14 6.20 8.53
N PHE A 118 -18.23 5.98 7.59
CA PHE A 118 -17.57 7.04 6.81
C PHE A 118 -18.17 7.15 5.40
N PRO A 119 -18.18 8.36 4.81
CA PRO A 119 -18.71 8.56 3.47
C PRO A 119 -17.89 7.83 2.41
N VAL A 120 -18.56 7.31 1.39
CA VAL A 120 -17.94 6.68 0.22
C VAL A 120 -18.15 7.61 -0.98
N GLU A 121 -17.17 8.44 -1.24
CA GLU A 121 -17.18 9.40 -2.34
C GLU A 121 -15.84 9.40 -3.07
N TRP A 122 -15.88 9.62 -4.39
CA TRP A 122 -14.66 9.72 -5.17
C TRP A 122 -13.84 10.94 -4.73
N GLY A 123 -12.56 10.73 -4.46
CA GLY A 123 -11.66 11.78 -3.96
C GLY A 123 -11.44 11.75 -2.45
N LEU A 124 -12.08 10.85 -1.71
CA LEU A 124 -11.82 10.63 -0.29
C LEU A 124 -10.97 9.38 -0.06
N ASP A 125 -10.15 9.40 0.98
CA ASP A 125 -9.40 8.20 1.39
C ASP A 125 -10.33 7.05 1.79
N LEU A 126 -9.98 5.85 1.36
CA LEU A 126 -10.64 4.64 1.83
C LEU A 126 -10.35 4.46 3.32
N GLN A 127 -11.39 4.21 4.09
CA GLN A 127 -11.26 3.93 5.51
C GLN A 127 -11.16 2.42 5.77
N THR A 128 -10.67 2.02 6.92
CA THR A 128 -10.49 0.60 7.30
C THR A 128 -11.73 -0.25 7.05
N GLU A 129 -12.93 0.28 7.28
CA GLU A 129 -14.18 -0.46 7.03
C GLU A 129 -14.42 -0.71 5.54
N HIS A 130 -14.01 0.24 4.66
CA HIS A 130 -14.09 0.11 3.22
C HIS A 130 -13.10 -0.95 2.70
N GLU A 131 -11.86 -0.89 3.18
CA GLU A 131 -10.81 -1.85 2.85
C GLU A 131 -11.17 -3.28 3.25
N ARG A 132 -11.71 -3.43 4.46
CA ARG A 132 -12.15 -4.73 4.98
C ARG A 132 -13.34 -5.28 4.20
N TRP A 133 -14.29 -4.44 3.86
CA TRP A 133 -15.43 -4.88 3.04
C TRP A 133 -14.97 -5.38 1.66
N LEU A 134 -14.07 -4.63 1.00
CA LEU A 134 -13.50 -5.05 -0.29
C LEU A 134 -12.80 -6.40 -0.19
N THR A 135 -11.95 -6.59 0.83
CA THR A 135 -11.10 -7.77 0.95
C THR A 135 -11.79 -8.98 1.59
N GLU A 136 -12.74 -8.77 2.51
CA GLU A 136 -13.33 -9.86 3.30
C GLU A 136 -14.73 -10.26 2.80
N GLU A 137 -15.56 -9.28 2.42
CA GLU A 137 -16.97 -9.53 2.07
C GLU A 137 -17.21 -9.61 0.56
N HIS A 138 -16.53 -8.76 -0.23
CA HIS A 138 -16.78 -8.66 -1.67
C HIS A 138 -15.85 -9.57 -2.49
N ILE A 139 -14.54 -9.43 -2.34
CA ILE A 139 -13.55 -10.14 -3.15
C ILE A 139 -13.09 -11.44 -2.47
N GLY A 140 -12.96 -11.45 -1.14
CA GLY A 140 -12.60 -12.63 -0.36
C GLY A 140 -11.11 -12.99 -0.43
N ARG A 141 -10.25 -12.07 -0.85
CA ARG A 141 -8.80 -12.25 -0.99
C ARG A 141 -8.07 -10.91 -0.99
N PRO A 142 -6.70 -10.88 -0.96
CA PRO A 142 -5.95 -9.64 -1.03
C PRO A 142 -6.25 -8.83 -2.28
N VAL A 143 -6.28 -7.52 -2.14
CA VAL A 143 -6.62 -6.57 -3.20
C VAL A 143 -5.52 -5.53 -3.32
N VAL A 144 -5.11 -5.23 -4.55
CA VAL A 144 -4.27 -4.09 -4.88
C VAL A 144 -5.18 -3.02 -5.49
N VAL A 145 -5.42 -1.94 -4.75
CA VAL A 145 -6.16 -0.78 -5.27
C VAL A 145 -5.18 0.17 -5.90
N THR A 146 -5.43 0.58 -7.15
CA THR A 146 -4.51 1.42 -7.94
C THR A 146 -5.15 2.71 -8.39
N ASN A 147 -4.34 3.65 -8.89
CA ASN A 147 -4.81 4.89 -9.55
C ASN A 147 -5.68 5.76 -8.66
N TYR A 148 -5.13 6.16 -7.53
CA TYR A 148 -5.79 7.05 -6.57
C TYR A 148 -5.91 8.49 -7.10
N PRO A 149 -6.92 9.26 -6.64
CA PRO A 149 -7.01 10.68 -6.94
C PRO A 149 -5.72 11.44 -6.56
N GLU A 150 -5.28 12.33 -7.44
CA GLU A 150 -3.99 13.01 -7.31
C GLU A 150 -3.88 13.90 -6.06
N HIS A 151 -5.00 14.46 -5.59
CA HIS A 151 -5.03 15.42 -4.48
C HIS A 151 -5.00 14.77 -3.08
N ILE A 152 -5.24 13.44 -2.97
CA ILE A 152 -5.12 12.70 -1.71
C ILE A 152 -3.81 11.91 -1.59
N LYS A 153 -2.95 11.98 -2.59
CA LYS A 153 -1.64 11.29 -2.60
C LYS A 153 -0.50 12.30 -2.78
N ALA A 154 0.72 11.88 -2.45
CA ALA A 154 1.87 12.77 -2.45
C ALA A 154 2.23 13.32 -3.84
N PHE A 155 2.79 14.52 -3.89
CA PHE A 155 3.12 15.25 -5.12
C PHE A 155 4.10 14.52 -6.04
N TYR A 156 4.98 13.68 -5.48
CA TYR A 156 6.02 12.97 -6.21
C TYR A 156 5.54 11.68 -6.90
N MET A 157 4.30 11.30 -6.72
CA MET A 157 3.72 10.15 -7.40
C MET A 157 3.37 10.51 -8.85
N ARG A 158 3.65 9.59 -9.77
CA ARG A 158 3.49 9.82 -11.22
C ARG A 158 2.03 10.14 -11.56
N LEU A 159 1.82 11.33 -12.14
CA LEU A 159 0.50 11.73 -12.62
C LEU A 159 0.12 10.91 -13.86
N ASN A 160 -1.03 10.26 -13.83
CA ASN A 160 -1.55 9.51 -14.97
C ASN A 160 -1.99 10.45 -16.10
N ASP A 161 -2.16 9.89 -17.30
CA ASP A 161 -2.47 10.66 -18.51
C ASP A 161 -3.88 11.28 -18.46
N ASP A 162 -4.74 10.84 -17.54
CA ASP A 162 -6.05 11.45 -17.28
C ASP A 162 -5.98 12.80 -16.55
N GLY A 163 -4.80 13.15 -16.01
CA GLY A 163 -4.57 14.37 -15.25
C GLY A 163 -5.34 14.47 -13.93
N LYS A 164 -5.91 13.38 -13.43
CA LYS A 164 -6.76 13.34 -12.23
C LYS A 164 -6.31 12.31 -11.22
N THR A 165 -5.64 11.27 -11.66
CA THR A 165 -5.17 10.17 -10.84
C THR A 165 -3.65 10.06 -10.88
N VAL A 166 -3.08 9.39 -9.90
CA VAL A 166 -1.65 9.07 -9.83
C VAL A 166 -1.41 7.58 -9.79
N ALA A 167 -0.27 7.14 -10.30
CA ALA A 167 0.18 5.75 -10.28
C ALA A 167 0.60 5.34 -8.85
N ALA A 168 -0.36 5.36 -7.94
CA ALA A 168 -0.25 4.89 -6.57
C ALA A 168 -0.97 3.56 -6.41
N MET A 169 -0.55 2.77 -5.45
CA MET A 169 -1.23 1.54 -5.04
C MET A 169 -1.23 1.39 -3.53
N ASP A 170 -2.30 0.78 -3.02
CA ASP A 170 -2.35 0.25 -1.66
C ASP A 170 -2.70 -1.24 -1.75
N VAL A 171 -1.90 -2.08 -1.09
CA VAL A 171 -2.15 -3.51 -0.96
C VAL A 171 -2.96 -3.75 0.29
N LEU A 172 -4.17 -4.24 0.12
CA LEU A 172 -5.13 -4.50 1.19
C LEU A 172 -5.17 -6.00 1.49
N ALA A 173 -5.04 -6.34 2.77
CA ALA A 173 -5.08 -7.72 3.24
C ALA A 173 -6.33 -7.98 4.10
N PRO A 174 -7.01 -9.13 3.93
CA PRO A 174 -8.14 -9.52 4.79
C PRO A 174 -7.75 -9.55 6.27
N GLY A 175 -8.56 -8.95 7.13
CA GLY A 175 -8.34 -8.87 8.57
C GLY A 175 -7.36 -7.79 9.01
N ILE A 176 -6.64 -7.14 8.08
CA ILE A 176 -5.62 -6.12 8.36
C ILE A 176 -6.03 -4.76 7.76
N GLY A 177 -6.45 -4.73 6.50
CA GLY A 177 -6.58 -3.54 5.67
C GLY A 177 -5.27 -3.26 4.93
N GLU A 178 -4.90 -1.99 4.73
CA GLU A 178 -3.65 -1.62 4.06
C GLU A 178 -2.42 -2.20 4.78
N ILE A 179 -1.59 -2.94 4.04
CA ILE A 179 -0.33 -3.53 4.52
C ILE A 179 0.90 -3.00 3.77
N ILE A 180 0.74 -2.57 2.53
CA ILE A 180 1.79 -1.90 1.74
C ILE A 180 1.16 -0.73 1.00
N GLY A 181 1.80 0.44 1.06
CA GLY A 181 1.58 1.55 0.16
C GLY A 181 2.74 1.68 -0.82
N GLY A 182 2.48 1.88 -2.09
CA GLY A 182 3.51 2.01 -3.12
C GLY A 182 3.13 2.99 -4.22
N SER A 183 4.11 3.36 -5.05
CA SER A 183 3.83 4.21 -6.22
C SER A 183 4.98 4.20 -7.22
N GLN A 184 4.65 4.39 -8.49
CA GLN A 184 5.62 4.87 -9.46
C GLN A 184 5.94 6.33 -9.18
N ARG A 185 7.22 6.70 -9.22
CA ARG A 185 7.65 8.08 -9.01
C ARG A 185 7.50 8.90 -10.29
N GLU A 186 7.19 10.20 -10.15
CA GLU A 186 7.14 11.13 -11.28
C GLU A 186 8.55 11.35 -11.83
N GLU A 187 8.76 10.99 -13.08
CA GLU A 187 10.03 11.13 -13.78
C GLU A 187 10.11 12.38 -14.69
N ARG A 188 8.97 13.01 -14.95
CA ARG A 188 8.88 14.21 -15.82
C ARG A 188 9.08 15.46 -14.96
N LEU A 189 10.22 16.12 -15.12
CA LEU A 189 10.63 17.25 -14.28
C LEU A 189 9.62 18.41 -14.30
N ASP A 190 9.10 18.76 -15.47
CA ASP A 190 8.11 19.81 -15.66
C ASP A 190 6.79 19.53 -14.94
N VAL A 191 6.37 18.28 -14.93
CA VAL A 191 5.18 17.84 -14.19
C VAL A 191 5.44 17.87 -12.68
N LEU A 192 6.61 17.38 -12.26
CA LEU A 192 7.01 17.38 -10.85
C LEU A 192 7.06 18.81 -10.29
N ASP A 193 7.70 19.75 -10.99
CA ASP A 193 7.78 21.16 -10.60
C ASP A 193 6.40 21.79 -10.49
N THR A 194 5.51 21.50 -11.45
CA THR A 194 4.14 21.98 -11.45
C THR A 194 3.39 21.48 -10.21
N ARG A 195 3.51 20.19 -9.90
CA ARG A 195 2.86 19.58 -8.74
C ARG A 195 3.42 20.11 -7.42
N MET A 196 4.73 20.32 -7.33
CA MET A 196 5.34 20.92 -6.14
C MET A 196 4.71 22.30 -5.84
N VAL A 197 4.57 23.14 -6.86
CA VAL A 197 3.91 24.46 -6.71
C VAL A 197 2.46 24.32 -6.28
N GLN A 198 1.70 23.37 -6.85
CA GLN A 198 0.31 23.10 -6.46
C GLN A 198 0.18 22.68 -4.99
N PHE A 199 1.17 21.96 -4.47
CA PHE A 199 1.24 21.56 -3.06
C PHE A 199 1.84 22.62 -2.14
N GLY A 200 2.13 23.84 -2.66
CA GLY A 200 2.70 24.94 -1.88
C GLY A 200 4.17 24.75 -1.52
N LEU A 201 4.88 23.90 -2.25
CA LEU A 201 6.30 23.64 -2.06
C LEU A 201 7.13 24.50 -3.02
N ASP A 202 8.29 24.97 -2.55
CA ASP A 202 9.24 25.71 -3.39
C ASP A 202 10.22 24.72 -4.05
N PRO A 203 10.18 24.58 -5.40
CA PRO A 203 11.09 23.66 -6.11
C PRO A 203 12.57 23.92 -5.84
N GLN A 204 12.96 25.15 -5.51
CA GLN A 204 14.35 25.49 -5.22
C GLN A 204 14.89 24.83 -3.95
N HIS A 205 14.03 24.41 -3.04
CA HIS A 205 14.43 23.70 -1.82
C HIS A 205 14.62 22.18 -2.02
N TYR A 206 14.24 21.67 -3.19
CA TYR A 206 14.24 20.22 -3.48
C TYR A 206 15.16 19.84 -4.64
N GLY A 207 15.88 20.81 -5.21
CA GLY A 207 16.83 20.61 -6.32
C GLY A 207 18.21 20.16 -5.91
#